data_a956b6fa48e4fe346030e0f7b705c34d
#
_entry.id   a956b6fa48e4fe346030e0f7b705c34d
#
_cell.length_a   1.000
_cell.length_b   1.000
_cell.length_c   1.000
_cell.angle_alpha   90.00
_cell.angle_beta   90.00
_cell.angle_gamma   90.00
#
_symmetry.space_group_name_H-M   'P 1'
#
loop_
_entity.id
_entity.type
_entity.pdbx_description
1 polymer ?
#
loop_
_entity_poly.entity_id
_entity_poly.type
_entity_poly.pdbx_seq_one_letter_code
_entity_poly.pdbx_strand_id
1 'polypeptide(L)' 'MSDKFAKHKQPWKADEVGKLRTLAAKGKGLKEIAKALNRSEESTKERAKIDGIGIAKLR' A
#
# COMPACT_ATOMS: atom_id res chain seq x y z
N MET A 1 14.04 -13.90 -9.72
CA MET A 1 13.95 -13.44 -9.74
C MET A 1 14.19 -12.46 -9.45
N SER A 2 14.03 -11.91 -9.44
CA SER A 2 14.46 -10.87 -9.43
C SER A 2 14.29 -10.12 -8.28
N ASP A 3 15.26 -9.55 -7.78
CA ASP A 3 15.24 -8.76 -6.63
C ASP A 3 14.40 -7.57 -6.74
N LYS A 4 14.27 -7.04 -7.90
CA LYS A 4 13.48 -5.87 -8.02
C LYS A 4 12.03 -6.20 -7.79
N PHE A 5 11.65 -7.44 -7.97
CA PHE A 5 10.28 -7.81 -7.69
C PHE A 5 10.11 -8.35 -6.29
N ALA A 6 11.19 -8.66 -5.66
CA ALA A 6 11.11 -9.20 -4.33
C ALA A 6 10.36 -8.28 -3.40
N LYS A 7 10.70 -7.00 -3.44
CA LYS A 7 10.07 -6.04 -2.61
C LYS A 7 8.59 -5.90 -2.93
N HIS A 8 8.29 -5.91 -4.19
CA HIS A 8 6.94 -5.78 -4.65
C HIS A 8 6.07 -6.94 -4.18
N LYS A 9 6.65 -8.13 -4.15
CA LYS A 9 5.91 -9.31 -3.75
C LYS A 9 6.08 -9.67 -2.29
N GLN A 10 6.72 -8.84 -1.55
CA GLN A 10 6.93 -9.09 -0.16
C GLN A 10 5.61 -9.17 0.58
N PRO A 11 5.45 -10.16 1.45
CA PRO A 11 4.19 -10.26 2.21
C PRO A 11 4.00 -9.04 3.07
N TRP A 12 2.78 -8.65 3.23
CA TRP A 12 2.44 -7.52 4.07
C TRP A 12 2.27 -7.99 5.50
N LYS A 13 2.83 -7.23 6.41
CA LYS A 13 2.67 -7.54 7.81
C LYS A 13 1.43 -6.85 8.35
N ALA A 14 0.96 -7.34 9.48
CA ALA A 14 -0.22 -6.75 10.08
C ALA A 14 -0.05 -5.25 10.33
N ASP A 15 1.13 -4.87 10.76
CA ASP A 15 1.42 -3.46 10.99
C ASP A 15 1.28 -2.64 9.73
N GLU A 16 1.76 -3.17 8.64
CA GLU A 16 1.71 -2.47 7.39
C GLU A 16 0.27 -2.32 6.90
N VAL A 17 -0.49 -3.38 7.02
CA VAL A 17 -1.88 -3.32 6.60
C VAL A 17 -2.65 -2.33 7.47
N GLY A 18 -2.36 -2.34 8.75
CA GLY A 18 -2.99 -1.40 9.65
C GLY A 18 -2.68 0.04 9.30
N LYS A 19 -1.42 0.27 8.93
CA LYS A 19 -1.02 1.60 8.54
C LYS A 19 -1.70 2.02 7.25
N LEU A 20 -1.79 1.10 6.32
CA LEU A 20 -2.46 1.37 5.07
C LEU A 20 -3.91 1.78 5.32
N ARG A 21 -4.57 1.03 6.17
CA ARG A 21 -5.95 1.30 6.51
C ARG A 21 -6.10 2.68 7.16
N THR A 22 -5.24 2.95 8.12
CA THR A 22 -5.28 4.21 8.83
C THR A 22 -5.05 5.39 7.92
N LEU A 23 -4.04 5.28 7.05
CA LEU A 23 -3.73 6.37 6.15
C LEU A 23 -4.84 6.58 5.14
N ALA A 24 -5.43 5.50 4.68
CA ALA A 24 -6.53 5.61 3.74
C ALA A 24 -7.73 6.27 4.42
N ALA A 25 -7.97 5.93 5.65
CA ALA A 25 -9.07 6.51 6.39
C ALA A 25 -8.88 8.01 6.62
N LYS A 26 -7.62 8.42 6.68
CA LYS A 26 -7.33 9.83 6.85
C LYS A 26 -7.41 10.61 5.54
N GLY A 27 -7.72 9.93 4.47
CA GLY A 27 -7.84 10.59 3.20
C GLY A 27 -6.53 10.82 2.48
N LYS A 28 -5.49 10.09 2.85
CA LYS A 28 -4.22 10.24 2.17
C LYS A 28 -4.28 9.61 0.80
N GLY A 29 -3.51 10.18 -0.13
CA GLY A 29 -3.47 9.64 -1.47
C GLY A 29 -2.58 8.40 -1.56
N LEU A 30 -2.72 7.69 -2.65
CA LEU A 30 -1.94 6.48 -2.86
C LEU A 30 -0.45 6.75 -2.78
N LYS A 31 -0.02 7.82 -3.38
CA LYS A 31 1.39 8.16 -3.39
C LYS A 31 1.92 8.38 -1.97
N GLU A 32 1.15 9.09 -1.18
CA GLU A 32 1.56 9.36 0.19
C GLU A 32 1.61 8.09 1.02
N ILE A 33 0.62 7.25 0.83
CA ILE A 33 0.56 6.01 1.58
C ILE A 33 1.73 5.11 1.21
N ALA A 34 1.99 5.00 -0.08
CA ALA A 34 3.10 4.16 -0.53
C ALA A 34 4.41 4.64 0.03
N LYS A 35 4.57 5.95 0.07
CA LYS A 35 5.78 6.53 0.59
C LYS A 35 5.93 6.24 2.08
N ALA A 36 4.84 6.37 2.81
CA ALA A 36 4.87 6.11 4.23
C ALA A 36 5.18 4.65 4.53
N LEU A 37 4.73 3.76 3.66
CA LEU A 37 4.97 2.36 3.84
C LEU A 37 6.26 1.88 3.20
N ASN A 38 6.91 2.77 2.48
CA ASN A 38 8.14 2.45 1.79
C ASN A 38 7.90 1.33 0.78
N ARG A 39 6.80 1.41 0.08
CA ARG A 39 6.45 0.44 -0.94
C ARG A 39 6.10 1.16 -2.22
N SER A 40 6.00 0.42 -3.32
CA SER A 40 5.63 1.04 -4.58
C SER A 40 4.14 1.35 -4.55
N GLU A 41 3.75 2.30 -5.38
CA GLU A 41 2.34 2.65 -5.47
C GLU A 41 1.52 1.48 -5.97
N GLU A 42 2.09 0.75 -6.89
CA GLU A 42 1.40 -0.38 -7.46
C GLU A 42 1.14 -1.45 -6.41
N SER A 43 2.13 -1.76 -5.62
CA SER A 43 1.99 -2.75 -4.57
C SER A 43 0.94 -2.30 -3.55
N THR A 44 0.99 -1.04 -3.19
CA THR A 44 0.06 -0.48 -2.22
C THR A 44 -1.36 -0.51 -2.75
N LYS A 45 -1.51 -0.16 -4.00
CA LYS A 45 -2.81 -0.17 -4.62
C LYS A 45 -3.41 -1.57 -4.66
N GLU A 46 -2.58 -2.53 -5.01
CA GLU A 46 -3.03 -3.90 -5.07
C GLU A 46 -3.46 -4.42 -3.71
N ARG A 47 -2.69 -4.10 -2.70
CA ARG A 47 -3.05 -4.55 -1.37
C ARG A 47 -4.34 -3.92 -0.91
N ALA A 48 -4.52 -2.65 -1.21
CA ALA A 48 -5.74 -1.97 -0.83
C ALA A 48 -6.93 -2.61 -1.50
N LYS A 49 -6.75 -3.02 -2.75
CA LYS A 49 -7.80 -3.66 -3.48
C LYS A 49 -8.17 -5.00 -2.87
N ILE A 50 -7.16 -5.77 -2.52
CA ILE A 50 -7.39 -7.08 -1.92
C ILE A 50 -8.14 -6.96 -0.61
N ASP A 51 -7.81 -5.98 0.18
CA ASP A 51 -8.42 -5.79 1.48
C ASP A 51 -9.66 -4.91 1.45
N GLY A 52 -10.04 -4.46 0.29
CA GLY A 52 -11.22 -3.63 0.17
C GLY A 52 -11.06 -2.26 0.81
N ILE A 53 -9.84 -1.75 0.82
CA ILE A 53 -9.57 -0.45 1.40
C ILE A 53 -9.67 0.62 0.34
N GLY A 54 -10.51 1.62 0.57
CA GLY A 54 -10.68 2.70 -0.37
C GLY A 54 -9.62 3.76 -0.16
N ILE A 55 -8.98 4.16 -1.25
CA ILE A 55 -7.97 5.21 -1.18
C ILE A 55 -8.50 6.41 -1.91
N ALA A 56 -8.54 7.54 -1.24
CA ALA A 56 -9.17 8.73 -1.75
C ALA A 56 -8.61 9.20 -3.09
N LYS A 57 -7.32 9.19 -3.24
CA LYS A 57 -6.72 9.65 -4.47
C LYS A 57 -6.02 8.53 -5.15
N LEU A 58 -6.77 7.64 -5.69
CA LEU A 58 -6.23 6.46 -6.30
C LEU A 58 -5.53 6.72 -7.60
N ARG A 59 -5.93 7.71 -8.39
CA ARG A 59 -5.30 7.95 -9.66
C ARG A 59 -4.10 8.76 -9.64
#